data_0b567040db19798bb439e8d4e8d0b83e
#
_entry.id   0b567040db19798bb439e8d4e8d0b83e
#
_cell.length_a   1.000
_cell.length_b   1.000
_cell.length_c   1.000
_cell.angle_alpha   90.00
_cell.angle_beta   90.00
_cell.angle_gamma   90.00
#
_symmetry.space_group_name_H-M   'P 1'
#
loop_
_entity.id
_entity.type
_entity.pdbx_description
1 polymer ?
#
loop_
_entity_poly.entity_id
_entity_poly.type
_entity_poly.pdbx_seq_one_letter_code
_entity_poly.pdbx_strand_id
1 'polypeptide(L)'
;MTEIGRAFTKQELNFVKEQKKHCVKNTGNINTKDNYILNRKEFKNIKNFLNKHCENYLKTIICPKENIKLYITQSWLNYTETDQFHHKHEHPNSVVSGVLYFNSNIENDKIFFSSGKYQQIKPSVDDTKYNLWNSDTWFFPVETGKLIMFPSSTTHQVETKKGENTRISLAF
;
A
#
# COMPACT_ATOMS: atom_id res chain seq x y z
N MET A 1 -2.03 9.31 -5.84
CA MET A 1 -0.99 8.35 -6.24
C MET A 1 0.19 9.11 -6.81
N THR A 2 1.41 8.64 -6.60
CA THR A 2 2.65 9.22 -7.14
C THR A 2 3.68 8.12 -7.36
N GLU A 3 4.83 8.47 -7.91
CA GLU A 3 5.92 7.54 -8.18
C GLU A 3 7.20 8.00 -7.52
N ILE A 4 8.10 7.06 -7.21
CA ILE A 4 9.41 7.38 -6.64
C ILE A 4 10.30 8.19 -7.60
N GLY A 5 9.97 8.19 -8.90
CA GLY A 5 10.65 8.99 -9.92
C GLY A 5 12.09 8.55 -10.24
N ARG A 6 12.50 7.38 -9.78
CA ARG A 6 13.81 6.76 -10.04
C ARG A 6 13.76 5.24 -9.93
N ALA A 7 14.71 4.56 -10.52
CA ALA A 7 14.92 3.15 -10.22
C ALA A 7 15.38 2.94 -8.77
N PHE A 8 15.01 1.81 -8.18
CA PHE A 8 15.57 1.39 -6.90
C PHE A 8 17.05 1.05 -7.06
N THR A 9 17.87 1.43 -6.07
CA THR A 9 19.29 1.13 -6.08
C THR A 9 19.55 -0.36 -5.84
N LYS A 10 20.73 -0.84 -6.28
CA LYS A 10 21.15 -2.23 -5.99
C LYS A 10 21.15 -2.54 -4.50
N GLN A 11 21.53 -1.57 -3.66
CA GLN A 11 21.54 -1.72 -2.20
C GLN A 11 20.11 -1.90 -1.65
N GLU A 12 19.15 -1.09 -2.09
CA GLU A 12 17.75 -1.20 -1.71
C GLU A 12 17.16 -2.55 -2.12
N LEU A 13 17.39 -2.97 -3.38
CA LEU A 13 16.87 -4.24 -3.89
C LEU A 13 17.52 -5.46 -3.20
N ASN A 14 18.82 -5.44 -2.95
CA ASN A 14 19.50 -6.50 -2.22
C ASN A 14 18.96 -6.61 -0.79
N PHE A 15 18.76 -5.48 -0.13
CA PHE A 15 18.18 -5.45 1.21
C PHE A 15 16.77 -6.05 1.22
N VAL A 16 15.89 -5.64 0.29
CA VAL A 16 14.55 -6.22 0.14
C VAL A 16 14.63 -7.74 -0.06
N LYS A 17 15.54 -8.23 -0.93
CA LYS A 17 15.72 -9.66 -1.16
C LYS A 17 16.16 -10.42 0.11
N GLU A 18 17.09 -9.86 0.88
CA GLU A 18 17.54 -10.47 2.13
C GLU A 18 16.45 -10.50 3.20
N GLN A 19 15.62 -9.46 3.29
CA GLN A 19 14.55 -9.41 4.27
C GLN A 19 13.49 -10.50 4.08
N LYS A 20 13.34 -11.06 2.87
CA LYS A 20 12.43 -12.19 2.61
C LYS A 20 12.76 -13.42 3.49
N LYS A 21 14.02 -13.60 3.88
CA LYS A 21 14.46 -14.68 4.77
C LYS A 21 14.02 -14.49 6.23
N HIS A 22 13.61 -13.28 6.61
CA HIS A 22 13.21 -12.90 7.96
C HIS A 22 11.73 -12.59 8.07
N CYS A 23 10.91 -13.29 7.28
CA CYS A 23 9.47 -13.12 7.26
C CYS A 23 8.75 -14.06 8.21
N VAL A 24 7.55 -13.65 8.59
CA VAL A 24 6.56 -14.45 9.32
C VAL A 24 5.31 -14.63 8.46
N LYS A 25 4.52 -15.65 8.77
CA LYS A 25 3.23 -15.87 8.12
C LYS A 25 2.27 -14.73 8.49
N ASN A 26 1.58 -14.24 7.48
CA ASN A 26 0.45 -13.34 7.61
C ASN A 26 -0.78 -14.01 6.98
N THR A 27 -1.97 -13.45 7.14
CA THR A 27 -3.19 -13.98 6.51
C THR A 27 -3.10 -13.81 4.99
N GLY A 28 -2.81 -14.91 4.31
CA GLY A 28 -2.76 -15.01 2.85
C GLY A 28 -1.39 -14.73 2.21
N ASN A 29 -0.40 -14.19 2.92
CA ASN A 29 0.96 -13.94 2.41
C ASN A 29 2.02 -14.03 3.53
N ILE A 30 3.21 -13.47 3.30
CA ILE A 30 4.23 -13.30 4.34
C ILE A 30 4.67 -11.84 4.43
N ASN A 31 5.06 -11.40 5.63
CA ASN A 31 5.63 -10.07 5.86
C ASN A 31 6.87 -10.14 6.75
N THR A 32 7.71 -9.10 6.71
CA THR A 32 8.88 -9.03 7.59
C THR A 32 8.47 -9.05 9.05
N LYS A 33 9.25 -9.76 9.88
CA LYS A 33 9.13 -9.71 11.34
C LYS A 33 9.46 -8.32 11.90
N ASP A 34 10.35 -7.59 11.22
CA ASP A 34 10.70 -6.20 11.55
C ASP A 34 9.59 -5.26 11.08
N ASN A 35 8.90 -4.63 12.04
CA ASN A 35 7.85 -3.64 11.79
C ASN A 35 8.39 -2.19 11.77
N TYR A 36 9.71 -2.01 11.70
CA TYR A 36 10.38 -0.70 11.65
C TYR A 36 11.41 -0.66 10.54
N ILE A 37 11.14 -1.34 9.43
CA ILE A 37 12.09 -1.59 8.33
C ILE A 37 12.66 -0.29 7.73
N LEU A 38 11.89 0.80 7.73
CA LEU A 38 12.34 2.13 7.27
C LEU A 38 13.42 2.77 8.15
N ASN A 39 13.68 2.22 9.34
CA ASN A 39 14.77 2.70 10.21
C ASN A 39 16.13 2.07 9.83
N ARG A 40 16.15 1.13 8.89
CA ARG A 40 17.38 0.52 8.39
C ARG A 40 18.11 1.48 7.46
N LYS A 41 19.43 1.51 7.54
CA LYS A 41 20.31 2.43 6.77
C LYS A 41 20.10 2.32 5.27
N GLU A 42 19.79 1.13 4.78
CA GLU A 42 19.53 0.83 3.38
C GLU A 42 18.31 1.60 2.83
N PHE A 43 17.36 1.93 3.70
CA PHE A 43 16.12 2.63 3.34
C PHE A 43 16.12 4.13 3.66
N LYS A 44 17.27 4.72 4.02
CA LYS A 44 17.35 6.16 4.36
C LYS A 44 16.73 7.06 3.29
N ASN A 45 17.05 6.83 2.02
CA ASN A 45 16.53 7.65 0.92
C ASN A 45 15.03 7.42 0.69
N ILE A 46 14.57 6.17 0.82
CA ILE A 46 13.14 5.82 0.74
C ILE A 46 12.38 6.47 1.88
N LYS A 47 12.89 6.40 3.11
CA LYS A 47 12.28 7.06 4.26
C LYS A 47 12.13 8.56 4.06
N ASN A 48 13.16 9.23 3.53
CA ASN A 48 13.11 10.67 3.24
C ASN A 48 12.05 10.98 2.18
N PHE A 49 11.97 10.17 1.12
CA PHE A 49 10.94 10.28 0.09
C PHE A 49 9.53 10.15 0.69
N LEU A 50 9.29 9.11 1.50
CA LEU A 50 8.00 8.87 2.13
C LEU A 50 7.61 9.97 3.12
N ASN A 51 8.55 10.46 3.94
CA ASN A 51 8.30 11.59 4.85
C ASN A 51 7.85 12.84 4.11
N LYS A 52 8.48 13.15 2.97
CA LYS A 52 8.06 14.26 2.11
C LYS A 52 6.62 14.09 1.60
N HIS A 53 6.25 12.86 1.23
CA HIS A 53 4.88 12.58 0.79
C HIS A 53 3.87 12.56 1.93
N CYS A 54 4.24 12.15 3.15
CA CYS A 54 3.40 12.35 4.34
C CYS A 54 3.13 13.83 4.60
N GLU A 55 4.15 14.67 4.50
CA GLU A 55 4.01 16.12 4.64
C GLU A 55 3.11 16.72 3.55
N ASN A 56 3.29 16.31 2.29
CA ASN A 56 2.42 16.74 1.19
C ASN A 56 0.97 16.29 1.40
N TYR A 57 0.76 15.04 1.82
CA TYR A 57 -0.57 14.51 2.10
C TYR A 57 -1.26 15.32 3.22
N LEU A 58 -0.52 15.64 4.28
CA LEU A 58 -1.02 16.47 5.36
C LEU A 58 -1.46 17.84 4.84
N LYS A 59 -0.63 18.52 4.04
CA LYS A 59 -0.87 19.86 3.55
C LYS A 59 -1.98 19.95 2.49
N THR A 60 -2.10 18.93 1.62
CA THR A 60 -2.98 18.99 0.44
C THR A 60 -4.28 18.21 0.57
N ILE A 61 -4.31 17.18 1.42
CA ILE A 61 -5.48 16.32 1.59
C ILE A 61 -6.14 16.53 2.95
N ILE A 62 -5.37 16.53 4.05
CA ILE A 62 -5.93 16.70 5.40
C ILE A 62 -6.21 18.17 5.67
N CYS A 63 -5.33 19.08 5.25
CA CYS A 63 -5.44 20.54 5.44
C CYS A 63 -5.78 20.92 6.90
N PRO A 64 -4.98 20.49 7.89
CA PRO A 64 -5.32 20.70 9.29
C PRO A 64 -5.33 22.19 9.67
N LYS A 65 -6.20 22.55 10.62
CA LYS A 65 -6.24 23.88 11.21
C LYS A 65 -5.02 24.16 12.09
N GLU A 66 -4.63 23.14 12.85
CA GLU A 66 -3.55 23.21 13.83
C GLU A 66 -2.20 22.86 13.20
N ASN A 67 -1.12 23.34 13.78
CA ASN A 67 0.24 22.97 13.38
C ASN A 67 0.59 21.57 13.88
N ILE A 68 0.15 20.55 13.15
CA ILE A 68 0.44 19.15 13.44
C ILE A 68 1.46 18.59 12.46
N LYS A 69 2.05 17.44 12.81
CA LYS A 69 2.99 16.70 11.95
C LYS A 69 2.59 15.24 11.85
N LEU A 70 2.70 14.67 10.66
CA LEU A 70 2.67 13.23 10.47
C LEU A 70 4.08 12.66 10.58
N TYR A 71 4.21 11.50 11.20
CA TYR A 71 5.44 10.72 11.24
C TYR A 71 5.12 9.23 11.07
N ILE A 72 6.04 8.51 10.45
CA ILE A 72 5.86 7.08 10.19
C ILE A 72 6.13 6.31 11.48
N THR A 73 5.13 5.60 11.98
CA THR A 73 5.19 4.83 13.22
C THR A 73 5.68 3.41 13.00
N GLN A 74 5.17 2.74 11.96
CA GLN A 74 5.49 1.36 11.61
C GLN A 74 5.76 1.24 10.12
N SER A 75 6.50 0.20 9.74
CA SER A 75 6.76 -0.10 8.33
C SER A 75 7.29 -1.52 8.17
N TRP A 76 6.77 -2.26 7.18
CA TRP A 76 7.15 -3.64 6.91
C TRP A 76 7.08 -3.95 5.42
N LEU A 77 7.81 -4.98 4.98
CA LEU A 77 7.72 -5.49 3.62
C LEU A 77 6.73 -6.66 3.57
N ASN A 78 5.87 -6.66 2.56
CA ASN A 78 4.99 -7.76 2.21
C ASN A 78 5.51 -8.44 0.96
N TYR A 79 5.49 -9.79 0.96
CA TYR A 79 5.82 -10.63 -0.19
C TYR A 79 4.61 -11.49 -0.48
N THR A 80 4.12 -11.41 -1.69
CA THR A 80 2.92 -12.13 -2.14
C THR A 80 3.26 -12.90 -3.41
N GLU A 81 3.26 -14.21 -3.31
CA GLU A 81 3.47 -15.13 -4.42
C GLU A 81 2.16 -15.43 -5.17
N THR A 82 2.25 -16.15 -6.28
CA THR A 82 1.09 -16.67 -7.00
C THR A 82 0.17 -17.41 -6.04
N ASP A 83 -1.14 -17.25 -6.22
CA ASP A 83 -2.23 -17.80 -5.41
C ASP A 83 -2.29 -17.31 -3.95
N GLN A 84 -1.42 -16.39 -3.57
CA GLN A 84 -1.51 -15.67 -2.29
C GLN A 84 -2.31 -14.39 -2.43
N PHE A 85 -2.81 -13.88 -1.30
CA PHE A 85 -3.63 -12.68 -1.21
C PHE A 85 -3.24 -11.85 0.02
N HIS A 86 -3.83 -10.68 0.18
CA HIS A 86 -3.80 -9.93 1.44
C HIS A 86 -5.24 -9.66 1.87
N HIS A 87 -5.60 -10.11 3.07
CA HIS A 87 -6.97 -10.06 3.56
C HIS A 87 -7.52 -8.64 3.62
N LYS A 88 -8.84 -8.54 3.64
CA LYS A 88 -9.56 -7.28 3.80
C LYS A 88 -9.38 -6.76 5.23
N HIS A 89 -8.88 -5.52 5.38
CA HIS A 89 -8.56 -4.92 6.68
C HIS A 89 -8.49 -3.40 6.64
N GLU A 90 -8.35 -2.81 7.82
CA GLU A 90 -8.12 -1.40 8.10
C GLU A 90 -6.97 -1.28 9.10
N HIS A 91 -6.42 -0.08 9.28
CA HIS A 91 -5.35 0.17 10.24
C HIS A 91 -5.85 1.06 11.39
N PRO A 92 -6.16 0.49 12.57
CA PRO A 92 -6.53 1.27 13.75
C PRO A 92 -5.32 2.05 14.29
N ASN A 93 -5.58 3.12 15.02
CA ASN A 93 -4.56 3.98 15.66
C ASN A 93 -3.56 4.63 14.67
N SER A 94 -3.99 4.86 13.45
CA SER A 94 -3.24 5.55 12.41
C SER A 94 -4.14 6.52 11.66
N VAL A 95 -3.57 7.61 11.16
CA VAL A 95 -4.29 8.62 10.36
C VAL A 95 -4.19 8.31 8.88
N VAL A 96 -2.98 7.96 8.41
CA VAL A 96 -2.67 7.71 7.01
C VAL A 96 -1.88 6.42 6.90
N SER A 97 -2.22 5.62 5.92
CA SER A 97 -1.47 4.45 5.50
C SER A 97 -0.91 4.64 4.11
N GLY A 98 0.20 4.00 3.81
CA GLY A 98 0.81 4.06 2.51
C GLY A 98 1.44 2.74 2.08
N VAL A 99 1.50 2.53 0.76
CA VAL A 99 2.12 1.36 0.14
C VAL A 99 3.01 1.80 -1.01
N LEU A 100 4.30 1.47 -0.94
CA LEU A 100 5.28 1.65 -2.03
C LEU A 100 5.63 0.28 -2.62
N TYR A 101 5.51 0.13 -3.93
CA TYR A 101 5.73 -1.14 -4.63
C TYR A 101 7.17 -1.28 -5.12
N PHE A 102 7.89 -2.29 -4.63
CA PHE A 102 9.26 -2.64 -5.07
C PHE A 102 9.28 -3.56 -6.29
N ASN A 103 8.28 -4.44 -6.38
CA ASN A 103 8.09 -5.31 -7.53
C ASN A 103 6.60 -5.59 -7.71
N SER A 104 6.07 -5.25 -8.86
CA SER A 104 4.68 -5.53 -9.25
C SER A 104 4.52 -5.47 -10.75
N ASN A 105 3.47 -6.13 -11.24
CA ASN A 105 3.08 -6.15 -12.65
C ASN A 105 1.74 -5.43 -12.80
N ILE A 106 1.72 -4.33 -13.54
CA ILE A 106 0.54 -3.47 -13.72
C ILE A 106 -0.68 -4.22 -14.32
N GLU A 107 -0.46 -5.27 -15.08
CA GLU A 107 -1.54 -6.06 -15.70
C GLU A 107 -2.26 -6.95 -14.68
N ASN A 108 -1.53 -7.46 -13.69
CA ASN A 108 -2.02 -8.48 -12.76
C ASN A 108 -2.14 -8.02 -11.31
N ASP A 109 -1.35 -7.00 -10.92
CA ASP A 109 -1.31 -6.55 -9.53
C ASP A 109 -2.21 -5.34 -9.31
N LYS A 110 -3.13 -5.44 -8.35
CA LYS A 110 -4.10 -4.40 -8.01
C LYS A 110 -4.24 -4.30 -6.51
N ILE A 111 -4.56 -3.10 -6.03
CA ILE A 111 -5.05 -2.88 -4.67
C ILE A 111 -6.52 -2.46 -4.74
N PHE A 112 -7.35 -3.06 -3.90
CA PHE A 112 -8.79 -2.83 -3.85
C PHE A 112 -9.15 -2.04 -2.60
N PHE A 113 -10.02 -1.07 -2.76
CA PHE A 113 -10.59 -0.27 -1.69
C PHE A 113 -12.10 -0.46 -1.66
N SER A 114 -12.66 -0.65 -0.47
CA SER A 114 -14.10 -0.80 -0.28
C SER A 114 -14.69 0.48 0.28
N SER A 115 -15.84 0.88 -0.25
CA SER A 115 -16.65 1.94 0.33
C SER A 115 -17.27 1.41 1.63
N GLY A 116 -16.97 2.04 2.76
CA GLY A 116 -17.63 1.77 4.05
C GLY A 116 -18.99 2.42 4.21
N LYS A 117 -19.55 2.98 3.16
CA LYS A 117 -20.81 3.73 3.24
C LYS A 117 -21.99 2.78 3.38
N TYR A 118 -22.77 2.96 4.42
CA TYR A 118 -24.07 2.34 4.55
C TYR A 118 -25.06 2.96 3.56
N GLN A 119 -25.72 2.13 2.77
CA GLN A 119 -26.77 2.55 1.85
C GLN A 119 -28.06 1.79 2.17
N GLN A 120 -29.11 2.52 2.53
CA GLN A 120 -30.42 1.91 2.79
C GLN A 120 -31.10 1.41 1.49
N ILE A 121 -30.96 2.19 0.41
CA ILE A 121 -31.51 1.86 -0.90
C ILE A 121 -30.38 2.01 -1.90
N LYS A 122 -30.07 0.93 -2.61
CA LYS A 122 -29.08 0.92 -3.68
C LYS A 122 -29.74 0.49 -4.98
N PRO A 123 -29.89 1.39 -5.96
CA PRO A 123 -30.31 1.02 -7.29
C PRO A 123 -29.34 0.02 -7.92
N SER A 124 -29.85 -0.94 -8.67
CA SER A 124 -29.01 -1.82 -9.49
C SER A 124 -28.25 -1.00 -10.51
N VAL A 125 -26.97 -1.30 -10.67
CA VAL A 125 -26.10 -0.67 -11.65
C VAL A 125 -26.04 -1.56 -12.88
N ASP A 126 -26.08 -0.97 -14.06
CA ASP A 126 -25.81 -1.65 -15.33
C ASP A 126 -24.38 -2.23 -15.28
N ASP A 127 -24.24 -3.54 -15.53
CA ASP A 127 -22.99 -4.29 -15.40
C ASP A 127 -21.83 -3.72 -16.25
N THR A 128 -22.14 -2.97 -17.29
CA THR A 128 -21.16 -2.31 -18.17
C THR A 128 -20.79 -0.90 -17.73
N LYS A 129 -21.46 -0.34 -16.71
CA LYS A 129 -21.35 1.07 -16.29
C LYS A 129 -20.81 1.29 -14.88
N TYR A 130 -20.19 0.26 -14.27
CA TYR A 130 -19.53 0.43 -13.00
C TYR A 130 -18.40 1.47 -13.06
N ASN A 131 -18.33 2.30 -12.02
CA ASN A 131 -17.30 3.32 -11.86
C ASN A 131 -17.01 3.58 -10.38
N LEU A 132 -16.01 4.43 -10.08
CA LEU A 132 -15.58 4.76 -8.73
C LEU A 132 -16.74 5.26 -7.82
N TRP A 133 -17.75 5.89 -8.39
CA TRP A 133 -18.81 6.56 -7.61
C TRP A 133 -20.00 5.66 -7.31
N ASN A 134 -20.27 4.68 -8.18
CA ASN A 134 -21.42 3.77 -8.05
C ASN A 134 -21.04 2.34 -7.63
N SER A 135 -19.75 2.07 -7.42
CA SER A 135 -19.24 0.77 -6.98
C SER A 135 -18.99 0.74 -5.48
N ASP A 136 -19.23 -0.40 -4.83
CA ASP A 136 -18.88 -0.63 -3.43
C ASP A 136 -17.40 -0.92 -3.24
N THR A 137 -16.76 -1.43 -4.28
CA THR A 137 -15.33 -1.72 -4.29
C THR A 137 -14.72 -1.18 -5.58
N TRP A 138 -13.59 -0.49 -5.46
CA TRP A 138 -12.83 -0.02 -6.60
C TRP A 138 -11.36 -0.45 -6.49
N PHE A 139 -10.69 -0.60 -7.61
CA PHE A 139 -9.30 -1.00 -7.63
C PHE A 139 -8.40 -0.01 -8.37
N PHE A 140 -7.14 -0.04 -8.00
CA PHE A 140 -6.08 0.68 -8.71
C PHE A 140 -4.99 -0.31 -9.13
N PRO A 141 -4.64 -0.38 -10.41
CA PRO A 141 -3.49 -1.15 -10.86
C PRO A 141 -2.21 -0.55 -10.27
N VAL A 142 -1.27 -1.42 -9.93
CA VAL A 142 -0.02 -1.02 -9.30
C VAL A 142 1.18 -1.52 -10.07
N GLU A 143 2.21 -0.70 -10.13
CA GLU A 143 3.47 -0.95 -10.81
C GLU A 143 4.65 -0.64 -9.90
N THR A 144 5.81 -1.15 -10.26
CA THR A 144 7.05 -0.91 -9.52
C THR A 144 7.37 0.58 -9.46
N GLY A 145 7.66 1.09 -8.25
CA GLY A 145 7.91 2.50 -7.99
C GLY A 145 6.67 3.31 -7.60
N LYS A 146 5.48 2.78 -7.75
CA LYS A 146 4.23 3.47 -7.40
C LYS A 146 4.03 3.54 -5.89
N LEU A 147 3.66 4.73 -5.42
CA LEU A 147 3.24 5.01 -4.05
C LEU A 147 1.75 5.33 -4.03
N ILE A 148 1.00 4.64 -3.18
CA ILE A 148 -0.40 4.92 -2.88
C ILE A 148 -0.50 5.26 -1.40
N MET A 149 -1.17 6.37 -1.07
CA MET A 149 -1.48 6.79 0.30
C MET A 149 -2.98 7.01 0.43
N PHE A 150 -3.53 6.64 1.57
CA PHE A 150 -4.97 6.68 1.85
C PHE A 150 -5.25 6.83 3.34
N PRO A 151 -6.45 7.29 3.75
CA PRO A 151 -6.85 7.29 5.15
C PRO A 151 -6.78 5.89 5.73
N SER A 152 -6.20 5.72 6.90
CA SER A 152 -6.01 4.39 7.52
C SER A 152 -7.32 3.65 7.82
N SER A 153 -8.42 4.38 7.95
CA SER A 153 -9.78 3.84 8.09
C SER A 153 -10.38 3.31 6.79
N THR A 154 -9.69 3.44 5.67
CA THR A 154 -10.19 2.92 4.39
C THR A 154 -9.95 1.42 4.33
N THR A 155 -11.04 0.66 4.26
CA THR A 155 -11.00 -0.80 4.10
C THR A 155 -10.34 -1.16 2.78
N HIS A 156 -9.31 -1.99 2.81
CA HIS A 156 -8.58 -2.39 1.61
C HIS A 156 -8.14 -3.86 1.65
N GLN A 157 -7.84 -4.37 0.48
CA GLN A 157 -7.40 -5.76 0.29
C GLN A 157 -6.59 -5.89 -0.99
N VAL A 158 -5.95 -7.04 -1.12
CA VAL A 158 -5.42 -7.51 -2.38
C VAL A 158 -5.94 -8.90 -2.65
N GLU A 159 -6.60 -9.07 -3.78
CA GLU A 159 -7.14 -10.36 -4.21
C GLU A 159 -6.03 -11.37 -4.51
N THR A 160 -6.44 -12.62 -4.69
CA THR A 160 -5.54 -13.72 -5.05
C THR A 160 -4.69 -13.33 -6.25
N LYS A 161 -3.39 -13.29 -6.01
CA LYS A 161 -2.41 -12.87 -7.01
C LYS A 161 -2.39 -13.84 -8.19
N LYS A 162 -2.46 -13.29 -9.38
CA LYS A 162 -2.21 -13.99 -10.65
C LYS A 162 -0.82 -13.61 -11.17
N GLY A 163 -0.28 -14.42 -12.07
CA GLY A 163 1.06 -14.21 -12.62
C GLY A 163 2.19 -14.68 -11.70
N GLU A 164 3.37 -14.90 -12.28
CA GLU A 164 4.49 -15.64 -11.66
C GLU A 164 5.44 -14.75 -10.84
N ASN A 165 5.39 -13.42 -11.00
CA ASN A 165 6.27 -12.53 -10.24
C ASN A 165 5.90 -12.51 -8.76
N THR A 166 6.86 -12.43 -7.85
CA THR A 166 6.59 -12.08 -6.45
C THR A 166 6.20 -10.61 -6.39
N ARG A 167 4.99 -10.27 -5.93
CA ARG A 167 4.68 -8.87 -5.62
C ARG A 167 5.34 -8.50 -4.29
N ILE A 168 6.11 -7.40 -4.30
CA ILE A 168 6.80 -6.89 -3.11
C ILE A 168 6.38 -5.47 -2.86
N SER A 169 5.85 -5.21 -1.67
CA SER A 169 5.42 -3.88 -1.26
C SER A 169 5.90 -3.52 0.14
N LEU A 170 6.23 -2.25 0.33
CA LEU A 170 6.53 -1.64 1.62
C LEU A 170 5.28 -0.92 2.12
N ALA A 171 4.71 -1.40 3.21
CA ALA A 171 3.62 -0.73 3.92
C ALA A 171 4.16 0.16 5.06
N PHE A 172 3.49 1.26 5.34
CA PHE A 172 3.86 2.19 6.43
C PHE A 172 2.65 3.00 6.90
#